data_2bd8e9197f4eabc85b497cbac90c4caa
#
_entry.id   2bd8e9197f4eabc85b497cbac90c4caa
#
_cell.length_a   1.000
_cell.length_b   1.000
_cell.length_c   1.000
_cell.angle_alpha   90.00
_cell.angle_beta   90.00
_cell.angle_gamma   90.00
#
_symmetry.space_group_name_H-M   'P 1'
#
loop_
_entity.id
_entity.type
_entity.pdbx_description
1 polymer ?
#
loop_
_entity_poly.entity_id
_entity_poly.type
_entity_poly.pdbx_seq_one_letter_code
_entity_poly.pdbx_strand_id
1 'polypeptide(L)'
;MPPTAYPYPNPQSPGVYGPPAIPVQPNPYAPQIPGMPPAPGAGGSGAGRAVLWVVVGAVIASAFWAGGVFILGGDDSPTADLRGYTAKSNLCSSVDYSSFKNEYPEDDDSPVHNDLKQDALDQSYCSISLKKTGSSYSDAYFSVEVDLHKVTDPGPEFTAQWENYNERYSDYDVEKVTGFGDEAYLVTEDTTNGTTSGSRAATLAVRDGWMTYEMSWSAYLSSYDDDKDPPQVDEVSGWLKTDTESTLEKLKS
;
A
#
# COMPACT_ATOMS: atom_id res chain seq x y z
N MET A 1 -55.49 -39.78 -7.74
CA MET A 1 -54.37 -39.99 -8.68
C MET A 1 -53.25 -39.10 -8.24
N PRO A 2 -52.08 -39.63 -7.82
CA PRO A 2 -50.92 -38.81 -7.46
C PRO A 2 -50.15 -38.45 -8.73
N PRO A 3 -49.47 -37.28 -8.80
CA PRO A 3 -48.70 -36.88 -9.96
C PRO A 3 -47.36 -37.63 -9.99
N THR A 4 -47.02 -38.10 -11.17
CA THR A 4 -45.79 -38.79 -11.53
C THR A 4 -44.58 -37.87 -11.46
N ALA A 5 -43.57 -38.26 -10.68
CA ALA A 5 -42.26 -37.63 -10.63
C ALA A 5 -41.45 -37.92 -11.91
N TYR A 6 -40.92 -36.90 -12.56
CA TYR A 6 -39.94 -37.03 -13.64
C TYR A 6 -38.53 -37.22 -13.04
N PRO A 7 -37.74 -38.18 -13.52
CA PRO A 7 -36.36 -38.32 -13.07
C PRO A 7 -35.46 -37.25 -13.73
N TYR A 8 -34.69 -36.50 -12.89
CA TYR A 8 -33.62 -35.64 -13.35
C TYR A 8 -32.45 -36.47 -13.87
N PRO A 9 -31.84 -36.08 -15.01
CA PRO A 9 -30.62 -36.74 -15.48
C PRO A 9 -29.43 -36.30 -14.60
N ASN A 10 -28.61 -37.28 -14.21
CA ASN A 10 -27.38 -37.12 -13.45
C ASN A 10 -26.34 -36.36 -14.28
N PRO A 11 -25.68 -35.29 -13.74
CA PRO A 11 -24.62 -34.64 -14.46
C PRO A 11 -23.35 -35.52 -14.51
N GLN A 12 -22.97 -35.89 -15.72
CA GLN A 12 -21.70 -36.56 -15.99
C GLN A 12 -20.54 -35.64 -15.73
N SER A 13 -19.50 -36.14 -15.04
CA SER A 13 -18.23 -35.43 -14.79
C SER A 13 -17.60 -34.97 -16.10
N PRO A 14 -17.13 -33.71 -16.20
CA PRO A 14 -16.39 -33.25 -17.37
C PRO A 14 -14.99 -33.88 -17.39
N GLY A 15 -14.69 -34.56 -18.52
CA GLY A 15 -13.35 -35.01 -18.81
C GLY A 15 -12.36 -33.84 -18.89
N VAL A 16 -11.10 -34.16 -18.55
CA VAL A 16 -9.96 -33.24 -18.61
C VAL A 16 -9.68 -32.82 -20.06
N TYR A 17 -10.21 -31.67 -20.47
CA TYR A 17 -9.78 -30.98 -21.67
C TYR A 17 -8.93 -29.78 -21.21
N GLY A 18 -7.62 -29.83 -21.50
CA GLY A 18 -6.75 -28.68 -21.38
C GLY A 18 -7.22 -27.54 -22.31
N PRO A 19 -7.01 -26.27 -21.93
CA PRO A 19 -7.40 -25.16 -22.78
C PRO A 19 -6.64 -25.20 -24.10
N PRO A 20 -7.31 -24.87 -25.25
CA PRO A 20 -6.65 -24.80 -26.56
C PRO A 20 -5.61 -23.67 -26.51
N ALA A 21 -4.41 -23.94 -27.06
CA ALA A 21 -3.37 -22.96 -27.24
C ALA A 21 -3.86 -21.85 -28.19
N ILE A 22 -3.99 -20.63 -27.66
CA ILE A 22 -4.30 -19.43 -28.45
C ILE A 22 -3.03 -19.04 -29.21
N PRO A 23 -3.05 -18.91 -30.54
CA PRO A 23 -1.90 -18.38 -31.27
C PRO A 23 -1.69 -16.92 -30.86
N VAL A 24 -0.47 -16.61 -30.36
CA VAL A 24 -0.07 -15.25 -30.03
C VAL A 24 0.09 -14.47 -31.34
N GLN A 25 -0.87 -13.60 -31.66
CA GLN A 25 -0.74 -12.63 -32.74
C GLN A 25 0.25 -11.55 -32.30
N PRO A 26 1.28 -11.22 -33.09
CA PRO A 26 2.18 -10.12 -32.81
C PRO A 26 1.40 -8.79 -32.84
N ASN A 27 1.50 -8.02 -31.78
CA ASN A 27 0.89 -6.69 -31.68
C ASN A 27 1.64 -5.70 -32.59
N PRO A 28 1.02 -5.15 -33.66
CA PRO A 28 1.67 -4.24 -34.57
C PRO A 28 1.96 -2.83 -34.00
N TYR A 29 1.53 -2.55 -32.75
CA TYR A 29 1.72 -1.28 -32.06
C TYR A 29 2.69 -1.33 -30.88
N ALA A 30 3.52 -2.40 -30.74
CA ALA A 30 4.56 -2.41 -29.74
C ALA A 30 5.63 -1.36 -30.07
N PRO A 31 5.97 -0.41 -29.18
CA PRO A 31 7.02 0.56 -29.42
C PRO A 31 8.36 -0.17 -29.60
N GLN A 32 9.03 0.06 -30.73
CA GLN A 32 10.38 -0.44 -30.97
C GLN A 32 11.35 0.34 -30.09
N ILE A 33 12.01 -0.34 -29.18
CA ILE A 33 13.13 0.21 -28.42
C ILE A 33 14.36 0.21 -29.34
N PRO A 34 14.96 1.37 -29.67
CA PRO A 34 16.16 1.41 -30.49
C PRO A 34 17.34 0.82 -29.75
N GLY A 35 17.95 -0.23 -30.28
CA GLY A 35 19.21 -0.79 -29.77
C GLY A 35 19.16 -2.24 -29.32
N MET A 36 18.04 -2.96 -29.44
CA MET A 36 18.05 -4.41 -29.21
C MET A 36 18.44 -5.15 -30.51
N PRO A 37 19.46 -6.03 -30.48
CA PRO A 37 19.75 -6.90 -31.61
C PRO A 37 18.58 -7.88 -31.83
N PRO A 38 18.30 -8.28 -33.11
CA PRO A 38 17.21 -9.20 -33.42
C PRO A 38 17.41 -10.55 -32.73
N ALA A 39 16.31 -11.11 -32.23
CA ALA A 39 16.31 -12.44 -31.61
C ALA A 39 16.85 -13.48 -32.59
N PRO A 40 17.76 -14.37 -32.19
CA PRO A 40 18.28 -15.43 -33.04
C PRO A 40 17.15 -16.38 -33.45
N GLY A 41 16.99 -16.57 -34.75
CA GLY A 41 16.03 -17.54 -35.31
C GLY A 41 16.34 -18.95 -34.78
N ALA A 42 15.29 -19.70 -34.46
CA ALA A 42 15.35 -21.08 -34.01
C ALA A 42 15.89 -21.98 -35.16
N GLY A 43 17.18 -22.28 -35.09
CA GLY A 43 17.83 -23.22 -36.02
C GLY A 43 19.28 -23.45 -35.63
N GLY A 44 19.58 -24.65 -35.05
CA GLY A 44 20.93 -25.16 -34.94
C GLY A 44 21.46 -25.28 -33.50
N SER A 45 22.07 -26.42 -33.22
CA SER A 45 22.55 -26.98 -31.95
C SER A 45 23.58 -26.17 -31.13
N GLY A 46 23.64 -24.84 -31.30
CA GLY A 46 24.51 -23.95 -30.53
C GLY A 46 23.78 -23.11 -29.47
N ALA A 47 22.44 -23.05 -29.49
CA ALA A 47 21.65 -22.19 -28.62
C ALA A 47 21.79 -22.54 -27.13
N GLY A 48 21.95 -23.82 -26.79
CA GLY A 48 22.11 -24.25 -25.39
C GLY A 48 23.41 -23.73 -24.71
N ARG A 49 24.48 -23.56 -25.48
CA ARG A 49 25.75 -23.02 -24.95
C ARG A 49 25.67 -21.50 -24.78
N ALA A 50 24.97 -20.77 -25.67
CA ALA A 50 24.79 -19.33 -25.54
C ALA A 50 23.89 -18.98 -24.33
N VAL A 51 22.79 -19.72 -24.11
CA VAL A 51 21.93 -19.58 -22.92
C VAL A 51 22.69 -19.88 -21.65
N LEU A 52 23.54 -20.94 -21.65
CA LEU A 52 24.37 -21.28 -20.48
C LEU A 52 25.31 -20.12 -20.13
N TRP A 53 25.96 -19.49 -21.13
CA TRP A 53 26.85 -18.35 -20.88
C TRP A 53 26.15 -17.10 -20.42
N VAL A 54 24.91 -16.84 -20.88
CA VAL A 54 24.09 -15.72 -20.40
C VAL A 54 23.66 -15.92 -18.95
N VAL A 55 23.25 -17.14 -18.61
CA VAL A 55 22.87 -17.47 -17.21
C VAL A 55 24.10 -17.42 -16.29
N VAL A 56 25.25 -17.99 -16.72
CA VAL A 56 26.50 -17.91 -15.97
C VAL A 56 26.95 -16.45 -15.84
N GLY A 57 26.88 -15.66 -16.91
CA GLY A 57 27.20 -14.23 -16.87
C GLY A 57 26.31 -13.43 -15.92
N ALA A 58 25.00 -13.69 -15.89
CA ALA A 58 24.06 -13.06 -14.97
C ALA A 58 24.33 -13.44 -13.51
N VAL A 59 24.62 -14.71 -13.24
CA VAL A 59 24.97 -15.19 -11.88
C VAL A 59 26.31 -14.59 -11.42
N ILE A 60 27.31 -14.51 -12.31
CA ILE A 60 28.62 -13.92 -11.98
C ILE A 60 28.44 -12.39 -11.76
N ALA A 61 27.68 -11.67 -12.60
CA ALA A 61 27.42 -10.26 -12.42
C ALA A 61 26.68 -9.97 -11.10
N SER A 62 25.69 -10.80 -10.76
CA SER A 62 24.98 -10.70 -9.48
C SER A 62 25.88 -11.01 -8.27
N ALA A 63 26.77 -12.00 -8.40
CA ALA A 63 27.73 -12.33 -7.36
C ALA A 63 28.82 -11.24 -7.21
N PHE A 64 29.27 -10.61 -8.30
CA PHE A 64 30.18 -9.46 -8.26
C PHE A 64 29.50 -8.23 -7.65
N TRP A 65 28.20 -8.01 -7.92
CA TRP A 65 27.45 -6.91 -7.32
C TRP A 65 27.25 -7.13 -5.83
N ALA A 66 26.80 -8.31 -5.43
CA ALA A 66 26.64 -8.67 -4.02
C ALA A 66 28.00 -8.72 -3.29
N GLY A 67 29.04 -9.31 -3.91
CA GLY A 67 30.38 -9.36 -3.35
C GLY A 67 31.08 -8.01 -3.32
N GLY A 68 30.86 -7.15 -4.32
CA GLY A 68 31.41 -5.78 -4.36
C GLY A 68 30.88 -4.90 -3.24
N VAL A 69 29.60 -5.01 -2.92
CA VAL A 69 28.99 -4.31 -1.77
C VAL A 69 29.57 -4.84 -0.44
N PHE A 70 29.81 -6.16 -0.32
CA PHE A 70 30.38 -6.76 0.89
C PHE A 70 31.88 -6.53 1.07
N ILE A 71 32.67 -6.37 0.00
CA ILE A 71 34.14 -6.27 0.09
C ILE A 71 34.63 -4.82 0.04
N LEU A 72 33.86 -3.91 -0.59
CA LEU A 72 34.21 -2.49 -0.71
C LEU A 72 33.43 -1.59 0.24
N GLY A 73 32.29 -2.06 0.78
CA GLY A 73 31.64 -1.48 1.93
C GLY A 73 32.40 -1.92 3.18
N GLY A 74 33.24 -1.06 3.71
CA GLY A 74 33.74 -1.25 5.07
C GLY A 74 32.58 -1.43 6.03
N ASP A 75 32.84 -1.91 7.26
CA ASP A 75 31.89 -2.14 8.36
C ASP A 75 31.06 -0.90 8.81
N ASP A 76 30.95 0.13 7.98
CA ASP A 76 30.09 1.31 8.13
C ASP A 76 28.73 1.14 7.42
N SER A 77 28.07 -0.02 7.58
CA SER A 77 26.64 -0.04 7.31
C SER A 77 25.99 0.96 8.25
N PRO A 78 25.26 1.97 7.75
CA PRO A 78 24.65 2.95 8.63
C PRO A 78 23.72 2.22 9.60
N THR A 79 23.94 2.44 10.89
CA THR A 79 23.06 1.88 11.92
C THR A 79 21.71 2.58 11.81
N ALA A 80 20.63 1.81 11.75
CA ALA A 80 19.28 2.34 11.68
C ALA A 80 19.00 3.31 12.84
N ASP A 81 18.67 4.55 12.52
CA ASP A 81 18.23 5.54 13.50
C ASP A 81 16.72 5.49 13.66
N LEU A 82 16.25 4.68 14.57
CA LEU A 82 14.82 4.51 14.85
C LEU A 82 14.25 5.58 15.80
N ARG A 83 15.02 6.58 16.23
CA ARG A 83 14.57 7.71 17.07
C ARG A 83 13.82 7.29 18.35
N GLY A 84 14.02 6.05 18.81
CA GLY A 84 13.34 5.47 19.97
C GLY A 84 11.96 4.87 19.68
N TYR A 85 11.52 4.85 18.43
CA TYR A 85 10.29 4.16 18.04
C TYR A 85 10.42 2.65 18.20
N THR A 86 9.31 2.01 18.59
CA THR A 86 9.22 0.57 18.81
C THR A 86 8.00 -0.03 18.12
N ALA A 87 8.18 -1.18 17.46
CA ALA A 87 7.09 -1.90 16.84
C ALA A 87 6.10 -2.42 17.90
N LYS A 88 4.82 -2.24 17.64
CA LYS A 88 3.72 -2.69 18.51
C LYS A 88 3.04 -3.91 17.90
N SER A 89 2.87 -4.97 18.68
CA SER A 89 2.12 -6.15 18.21
C SER A 89 0.61 -5.88 18.05
N ASN A 90 0.09 -4.89 18.78
CA ASN A 90 -1.25 -4.35 18.60
C ASN A 90 -1.15 -2.83 18.53
N LEU A 91 -0.97 -2.32 17.31
CA LEU A 91 -0.85 -0.88 17.08
C LEU A 91 -2.12 -0.13 17.49
N CYS A 92 -3.31 -0.73 17.31
CA CYS A 92 -4.59 -0.10 17.67
C CYS A 92 -4.67 0.35 19.12
N SER A 93 -3.95 -0.32 20.04
CA SER A 93 -3.90 0.09 21.44
C SER A 93 -3.06 1.34 21.71
N SER A 94 -2.24 1.77 20.75
CA SER A 94 -1.35 2.93 20.86
C SER A 94 -1.80 4.11 19.98
N VAL A 95 -2.67 3.86 19.02
CA VAL A 95 -3.21 4.88 18.11
C VAL A 95 -4.14 5.82 18.88
N ASP A 96 -3.96 7.12 18.67
CA ASP A 96 -4.94 8.13 19.04
C ASP A 96 -5.80 8.44 17.80
N TYR A 97 -7.10 8.43 17.96
CA TYR A 97 -8.09 8.87 16.96
C TYR A 97 -9.24 9.60 17.63
N SER A 98 -8.93 10.22 18.78
CA SER A 98 -9.93 10.91 19.60
C SER A 98 -10.56 12.12 18.91
N SER A 99 -9.85 12.75 17.97
CA SER A 99 -10.38 13.85 17.17
C SER A 99 -11.54 13.42 16.28
N PHE A 100 -11.57 12.15 15.84
CA PHE A 100 -12.63 11.57 15.03
C PHE A 100 -13.89 11.21 15.81
N LYS A 101 -13.80 11.04 17.14
CA LYS A 101 -14.90 10.54 17.97
C LYS A 101 -16.10 11.49 18.09
N ASN A 102 -15.95 12.78 17.80
CA ASN A 102 -17.06 13.71 17.75
C ASN A 102 -17.99 13.43 16.56
N GLU A 103 -17.41 13.06 15.42
CA GLU A 103 -18.14 12.77 14.19
C GLU A 103 -18.53 11.29 14.11
N TYR A 104 -17.63 10.40 14.56
CA TYR A 104 -17.75 8.95 14.56
C TYR A 104 -17.64 8.39 15.98
N PRO A 105 -18.68 8.51 16.82
CA PRO A 105 -18.59 8.07 18.22
C PRO A 105 -18.52 6.55 18.39
N GLU A 106 -18.88 5.78 17.37
CA GLU A 106 -18.93 4.32 17.38
C GLU A 106 -17.90 3.72 16.41
N ASP A 107 -17.39 2.54 16.74
CA ASP A 107 -16.66 1.68 15.83
C ASP A 107 -17.63 0.61 15.32
N ASP A 108 -17.65 0.33 13.99
CA ASP A 108 -18.62 -0.61 13.43
C ASP A 108 -18.27 -2.05 13.81
N ASP A 109 -16.96 -2.36 13.79
CA ASP A 109 -16.39 -3.65 14.18
C ASP A 109 -15.22 -3.47 15.15
N SER A 110 -14.72 -4.58 15.71
CA SER A 110 -13.47 -4.57 16.47
C SER A 110 -12.32 -4.14 15.57
N PRO A 111 -11.44 -3.23 16.05
CA PRO A 111 -10.26 -2.83 15.30
C PRO A 111 -9.40 -4.01 14.84
N VAL A 112 -8.95 -3.98 13.60
CA VAL A 112 -8.08 -5.01 13.02
C VAL A 112 -6.64 -4.55 13.14
N HIS A 113 -5.77 -5.41 13.68
CA HIS A 113 -4.34 -5.14 13.77
C HIS A 113 -3.52 -6.32 13.23
N ASN A 114 -2.37 -5.99 12.65
CA ASN A 114 -1.38 -6.95 12.19
C ASN A 114 0.01 -6.43 12.54
N ASP A 115 0.96 -7.35 12.74
CA ASP A 115 2.37 -7.01 12.89
C ASP A 115 3.25 -7.97 12.08
N LEU A 116 4.38 -7.45 11.61
CA LEU A 116 5.46 -8.19 10.97
C LEU A 116 6.75 -7.86 11.67
N LYS A 117 7.59 -8.87 11.97
CA LYS A 117 8.93 -8.69 12.54
C LYS A 117 9.92 -9.51 11.73
N GLN A 118 10.78 -8.80 11.00
CA GLN A 118 11.82 -9.39 10.16
C GLN A 118 13.15 -8.68 10.39
N ASP A 119 14.24 -9.26 9.91
CA ASP A 119 15.58 -8.69 10.09
C ASP A 119 15.71 -7.30 9.46
N ALA A 120 15.02 -7.04 8.35
CA ALA A 120 15.10 -5.79 7.61
C ALA A 120 14.02 -4.77 7.98
N LEU A 121 12.87 -5.22 8.50
CA LEU A 121 11.68 -4.39 8.69
C LEU A 121 10.83 -4.93 9.83
N ASP A 122 10.44 -4.07 10.75
CA ASP A 122 9.29 -4.32 11.62
C ASP A 122 8.15 -3.42 11.17
N GLN A 123 6.96 -3.99 10.98
CA GLN A 123 5.76 -3.30 10.55
C GLN A 123 4.64 -3.50 11.56
N SER A 124 3.85 -2.48 11.80
CA SER A 124 2.67 -2.53 12.65
C SER A 124 1.53 -1.81 11.94
N TYR A 125 0.36 -2.41 11.92
CA TYR A 125 -0.82 -1.92 11.24
C TYR A 125 -2.04 -1.94 12.15
N CYS A 126 -2.88 -0.90 12.04
CA CYS A 126 -4.19 -0.79 12.66
C CYS A 126 -5.22 -0.26 11.68
N SER A 127 -6.40 -0.86 11.64
CA SER A 127 -7.55 -0.37 10.86
C SER A 127 -8.81 -0.36 11.71
N ILE A 128 -9.60 0.71 11.58
CA ILE A 128 -10.82 0.95 12.35
C ILE A 128 -11.92 1.37 11.37
N SER A 129 -13.05 0.69 11.41
CA SER A 129 -14.24 1.08 10.69
C SER A 129 -15.04 2.04 11.57
N LEU A 130 -15.14 3.30 11.15
CA LEU A 130 -15.76 4.38 11.91
C LEU A 130 -17.25 4.51 11.57
N LYS A 131 -18.08 4.78 12.60
CA LYS A 131 -19.53 4.83 12.45
C LYS A 131 -20.15 6.01 13.19
N LYS A 132 -21.08 6.69 12.54
CA LYS A 132 -21.94 7.71 13.15
C LYS A 132 -23.03 7.07 13.98
N THR A 133 -23.50 7.77 14.99
CA THR A 133 -24.63 7.29 15.81
C THR A 133 -25.85 7.00 14.95
N GLY A 134 -26.38 5.79 15.09
CA GLY A 134 -27.59 5.34 14.36
C GLY A 134 -27.31 4.85 12.94
N SER A 135 -26.08 4.88 12.47
CA SER A 135 -25.71 4.26 11.20
C SER A 135 -25.78 2.74 11.29
N SER A 136 -26.19 2.08 10.20
CA SER A 136 -26.27 0.62 10.12
C SER A 136 -25.02 -0.04 9.56
N TYR A 137 -24.05 0.75 9.08
CA TYR A 137 -22.79 0.32 8.45
C TYR A 137 -21.72 1.38 8.65
N SER A 138 -20.47 1.05 8.33
CA SER A 138 -19.34 1.97 8.43
C SER A 138 -19.54 3.20 7.55
N ASP A 139 -19.35 4.38 8.12
CA ASP A 139 -19.44 5.66 7.42
C ASP A 139 -18.08 6.13 6.89
N ALA A 140 -17.00 5.67 7.53
CA ALA A 140 -15.63 5.97 7.13
C ALA A 140 -14.66 4.87 7.56
N TYR A 141 -13.50 4.88 6.95
CA TYR A 141 -12.40 3.96 7.25
C TYR A 141 -11.19 4.76 7.71
N PHE A 142 -10.55 4.27 8.77
CA PHE A 142 -9.37 4.87 9.36
C PHE A 142 -8.29 3.81 9.48
N SER A 143 -7.04 4.14 9.16
CA SER A 143 -5.91 3.23 9.32
C SER A 143 -4.63 3.95 9.72
N VAL A 144 -3.77 3.21 10.41
CA VAL A 144 -2.42 3.64 10.75
C VAL A 144 -1.45 2.52 10.44
N GLU A 145 -0.34 2.86 9.82
CA GLU A 145 0.78 1.97 9.54
C GLU A 145 2.07 2.59 10.07
N VAL A 146 2.93 1.76 10.63
CA VAL A 146 4.25 2.13 11.16
C VAL A 146 5.27 1.12 10.69
N ASP A 147 6.29 1.60 9.99
CA ASP A 147 7.38 0.79 9.49
C ASP A 147 8.71 1.22 10.13
N LEU A 148 9.42 0.28 10.73
CA LEU A 148 10.74 0.48 11.28
C LEU A 148 11.77 -0.19 10.36
N HIS A 149 12.41 0.59 9.52
CA HIS A 149 13.44 0.11 8.59
C HIS A 149 14.75 -0.13 9.33
N LYS A 150 15.34 -1.32 9.18
CA LYS A 150 16.53 -1.73 9.97
C LYS A 150 17.80 -1.89 9.14
N VAL A 151 17.68 -1.94 7.83
CA VAL A 151 18.80 -2.23 6.91
C VAL A 151 19.05 -1.11 5.92
N THR A 152 17.99 -0.44 5.45
CA THR A 152 18.08 0.60 4.42
C THR A 152 17.37 1.86 4.89
N ASP A 153 17.99 3.03 4.68
CA ASP A 153 17.37 4.33 4.91
C ASP A 153 16.16 4.52 3.97
N PRO A 154 14.94 4.69 4.50
CA PRO A 154 13.73 4.88 3.71
C PRO A 154 13.62 6.30 3.10
N GLY A 155 14.46 7.25 3.48
CA GLY A 155 14.34 8.66 3.12
C GLY A 155 14.15 8.91 1.62
N PRO A 156 15.02 8.41 0.74
CA PRO A 156 14.88 8.61 -0.70
C PRO A 156 13.59 8.04 -1.29
N GLU A 157 13.17 6.85 -0.81
CA GLU A 157 11.93 6.20 -1.25
C GLU A 157 10.71 6.95 -0.74
N PHE A 158 10.69 7.33 0.53
CA PHE A 158 9.63 8.10 1.15
C PHE A 158 9.39 9.42 0.41
N THR A 159 10.45 10.21 0.18
CA THR A 159 10.36 11.47 -0.57
C THR A 159 9.80 11.23 -1.98
N ALA A 160 10.35 10.26 -2.71
CA ALA A 160 9.91 9.97 -4.07
C ALA A 160 8.43 9.55 -4.14
N GLN A 161 7.95 8.80 -3.16
CA GLN A 161 6.56 8.33 -3.10
C GLN A 161 5.59 9.47 -2.78
N TRP A 162 5.89 10.28 -1.76
CA TRP A 162 4.92 11.22 -1.21
C TRP A 162 4.97 12.60 -1.88
N GLU A 163 6.15 13.09 -2.25
CA GLU A 163 6.27 14.38 -2.96
C GLU A 163 5.58 14.36 -4.32
N ASN A 164 5.55 13.20 -4.98
CA ASN A 164 5.01 13.03 -6.32
C ASN A 164 3.73 12.17 -6.34
N TYR A 165 3.01 12.11 -5.23
CA TYR A 165 1.83 11.25 -5.10
C TYR A 165 0.75 11.58 -6.15
N ASN A 166 0.55 12.86 -6.45
CA ASN A 166 -0.39 13.37 -7.45
C ASN A 166 0.01 13.08 -8.91
N GLU A 167 1.27 12.76 -9.20
CA GLU A 167 1.66 12.28 -10.53
C GLU A 167 1.10 10.87 -10.81
N ARG A 168 0.95 10.08 -9.75
CA ARG A 168 0.39 8.74 -9.81
C ARG A 168 -1.14 8.74 -9.69
N TYR A 169 -1.69 9.64 -8.88
CA TYR A 169 -3.11 9.77 -8.57
C TYR A 169 -3.54 11.22 -8.74
N SER A 170 -4.03 11.57 -9.93
CA SER A 170 -4.28 12.96 -10.37
C SER A 170 -5.34 13.71 -9.58
N ASP A 171 -6.20 12.99 -8.84
CA ASP A 171 -7.29 13.59 -8.06
C ASP A 171 -6.85 13.95 -6.62
N TYR A 172 -5.56 13.74 -6.31
CA TYR A 172 -4.98 14.05 -5.01
C TYR A 172 -4.18 15.34 -5.04
N ASP A 173 -4.36 16.15 -4.01
CA ASP A 173 -3.49 17.28 -3.68
C ASP A 173 -2.41 16.85 -2.69
N VAL A 174 -1.19 17.38 -2.85
CA VAL A 174 -0.04 17.09 -2.00
C VAL A 174 0.48 18.38 -1.37
N GLU A 175 0.56 18.40 -0.05
CA GLU A 175 1.14 19.49 0.73
C GLU A 175 2.30 18.96 1.58
N LYS A 176 3.50 19.55 1.46
CA LYS A 176 4.59 19.31 2.42
C LYS A 176 4.30 20.05 3.70
N VAL A 177 4.18 19.32 4.81
CA VAL A 177 3.89 19.87 6.13
C VAL A 177 5.11 19.84 7.04
N THR A 178 5.15 20.72 8.04
CA THR A 178 6.24 20.84 9.01
C THR A 178 5.76 20.55 10.42
N GLY A 179 6.68 20.21 11.30
CA GLY A 179 6.38 19.89 12.70
C GLY A 179 6.24 18.37 12.99
N PHE A 180 6.39 17.53 11.98
CA PHE A 180 6.35 16.09 12.12
C PHE A 180 7.66 15.47 11.62
N GLY A 181 8.42 14.86 12.52
CA GLY A 181 9.66 14.17 12.18
C GLY A 181 10.65 14.99 11.34
N ASP A 182 11.40 14.30 10.49
CA ASP A 182 12.34 14.91 9.53
C ASP A 182 11.64 15.39 8.25
N GLU A 183 10.54 14.73 7.87
CA GLU A 183 9.79 15.00 6.64
C GLU A 183 8.36 14.50 6.75
N ALA A 184 7.40 15.30 6.26
CA ALA A 184 6.00 14.89 6.25
C ALA A 184 5.23 15.49 5.08
N TYR A 185 4.23 14.75 4.61
CA TYR A 185 3.32 15.12 3.54
C TYR A 185 1.88 14.86 3.95
N LEU A 186 1.02 15.84 3.68
CA LEU A 186 -0.42 15.69 3.74
C LEU A 186 -0.93 15.49 2.31
N VAL A 187 -1.64 14.41 2.09
CA VAL A 187 -2.20 14.06 0.79
C VAL A 187 -3.72 14.00 0.95
N THR A 188 -4.45 14.75 0.12
CA THR A 188 -5.90 14.89 0.25
C THR A 188 -6.60 14.68 -1.08
N GLU A 189 -7.82 14.12 -1.03
CA GLU A 189 -8.70 13.94 -2.18
C GLU A 189 -10.12 14.42 -1.79
N ASP A 190 -10.76 15.18 -2.67
CA ASP A 190 -12.19 15.46 -2.62
C ASP A 190 -12.77 15.45 -4.03
N THR A 191 -13.41 14.33 -4.40
CA THR A 191 -14.10 14.17 -5.68
C THR A 191 -15.60 14.46 -5.57
N THR A 192 -16.08 14.93 -4.41
CA THR A 192 -17.52 15.20 -4.18
C THR A 192 -18.02 16.51 -4.79
N ASN A 193 -17.15 17.39 -5.22
CA ASN A 193 -17.34 18.73 -5.81
C ASN A 193 -18.77 19.05 -6.36
N GLY A 194 -19.72 19.33 -5.47
CA GLY A 194 -21.11 19.65 -5.84
C GLY A 194 -21.90 18.45 -6.40
N THR A 195 -21.42 17.24 -6.27
CA THR A 195 -22.13 15.99 -6.60
C THR A 195 -22.60 15.31 -5.32
N THR A 196 -23.62 14.46 -5.45
CA THR A 196 -24.13 13.63 -4.34
C THR A 196 -23.37 12.29 -4.22
N SER A 197 -22.25 12.14 -4.91
CA SER A 197 -21.43 10.94 -4.89
C SER A 197 -19.97 11.29 -5.13
N GLY A 198 -19.06 10.53 -4.56
CA GLY A 198 -17.61 10.71 -4.66
C GLY A 198 -16.90 10.19 -3.42
N SER A 199 -15.62 10.46 -3.32
CA SER A 199 -14.78 10.13 -2.17
C SER A 199 -14.16 11.38 -1.56
N ARG A 200 -13.93 11.34 -0.26
CA ARG A 200 -13.02 12.22 0.48
C ARG A 200 -12.00 11.35 1.18
N ALA A 201 -10.75 11.71 1.04
CA ALA A 201 -9.66 11.03 1.71
C ALA A 201 -8.60 12.03 2.16
N ALA A 202 -7.92 11.69 3.25
CA ALA A 202 -6.77 12.42 3.73
C ALA A 202 -5.77 11.44 4.36
N THR A 203 -4.49 11.62 4.06
CA THR A 203 -3.39 10.84 4.62
C THR A 203 -2.29 11.77 5.08
N LEU A 204 -1.85 11.62 6.33
CA LEU A 204 -0.64 12.25 6.83
C LEU A 204 0.46 11.21 6.90
N ALA A 205 1.46 11.36 6.03
CA ALA A 205 2.66 10.54 5.98
C ALA A 205 3.82 11.27 6.66
N VAL A 206 4.57 10.57 7.51
CA VAL A 206 5.68 11.12 8.30
C VAL A 206 6.88 10.18 8.22
N ARG A 207 8.09 10.75 8.07
CA ARG A 207 9.36 10.07 8.26
C ARG A 207 10.11 10.74 9.41
N ASP A 208 10.58 9.95 10.37
CA ASP A 208 11.44 10.39 11.47
C ASP A 208 12.60 9.40 11.67
N GLY A 209 13.78 9.76 11.21
CA GLY A 209 14.90 8.84 11.06
C GLY A 209 14.58 7.74 10.05
N TRP A 210 14.69 6.49 10.49
CA TRP A 210 14.37 5.30 9.68
C TRP A 210 12.99 4.70 10.00
N MET A 211 12.13 5.46 10.66
CA MET A 211 10.72 5.15 10.84
C MET A 211 9.90 5.88 9.78
N THR A 212 8.96 5.18 9.15
CA THR A 212 7.87 5.76 8.35
C THR A 212 6.53 5.47 9.01
N TYR A 213 5.63 6.43 8.89
CA TYR A 213 4.32 6.42 9.51
C TYR A 213 3.29 6.96 8.53
N GLU A 214 2.13 6.34 8.50
CA GLU A 214 0.97 6.81 7.76
C GLU A 214 -0.26 6.75 8.66
N MET A 215 -1.02 7.85 8.69
CA MET A 215 -2.37 7.88 9.26
C MET A 215 -3.32 8.34 8.17
N SER A 216 -4.30 7.50 7.84
CA SER A 216 -5.19 7.70 6.72
C SER A 216 -6.64 7.64 7.16
N TRP A 217 -7.47 8.47 6.54
CA TRP A 217 -8.92 8.43 6.65
C TRP A 217 -9.54 8.53 5.26
N SER A 218 -10.65 7.80 5.04
CA SER A 218 -11.44 7.91 3.83
C SER A 218 -12.92 7.67 4.08
N ALA A 219 -13.77 8.38 3.33
CA ALA A 219 -15.21 8.19 3.30
C ALA A 219 -15.72 8.25 1.85
N TYR A 220 -16.74 7.47 1.56
CA TYR A 220 -17.41 7.46 0.27
C TYR A 220 -18.83 8.00 0.41
N LEU A 221 -19.18 8.93 -0.46
CA LEU A 221 -20.55 9.44 -0.63
C LEU A 221 -21.24 8.68 -1.74
N SER A 222 -22.45 8.21 -1.46
CA SER A 222 -23.34 7.63 -2.45
C SER A 222 -24.58 8.51 -2.62
N SER A 223 -25.08 8.66 -3.83
CA SER A 223 -26.31 9.36 -4.13
C SER A 223 -27.57 8.78 -3.46
N TYR A 224 -27.44 7.64 -2.80
CA TYR A 224 -28.51 7.01 -2.02
C TYR A 224 -28.47 7.40 -0.53
N ASP A 225 -27.44 8.13 -0.09
CA ASP A 225 -27.19 8.51 1.30
C ASP A 225 -27.40 10.02 1.47
N ASP A 226 -28.60 10.52 1.10
CA ASP A 226 -28.93 11.96 1.07
C ASP A 226 -28.69 12.70 2.42
N ASP A 227 -28.57 11.96 3.54
CA ASP A 227 -28.36 12.52 4.88
C ASP A 227 -26.90 12.41 5.37
N LYS A 228 -25.97 11.88 4.56
CA LYS A 228 -24.57 11.62 4.96
C LYS A 228 -23.63 12.54 4.21
N ASP A 229 -23.27 13.66 4.83
CA ASP A 229 -22.14 14.48 4.39
C ASP A 229 -20.93 14.13 5.29
N PRO A 230 -19.86 13.50 4.76
CA PRO A 230 -18.64 13.30 5.52
C PRO A 230 -17.96 14.65 5.77
N PRO A 231 -17.14 14.75 6.83
CA PRO A 231 -16.41 15.98 7.15
C PRO A 231 -15.57 16.45 5.96
N GLN A 232 -15.32 17.76 5.92
CA GLN A 232 -14.47 18.35 4.88
C GLN A 232 -13.02 17.91 5.08
N VAL A 233 -12.27 17.78 3.99
CA VAL A 233 -10.88 17.30 4.04
C VAL A 233 -9.98 18.20 4.90
N ASP A 234 -10.24 19.50 4.96
CA ASP A 234 -9.49 20.44 5.81
C ASP A 234 -9.70 20.15 7.30
N GLU A 235 -10.91 19.79 7.70
CA GLU A 235 -11.26 19.43 9.08
C GLU A 235 -10.56 18.11 9.46
N VAL A 236 -10.68 17.10 8.60
CA VAL A 236 -9.99 15.80 8.77
C VAL A 236 -8.47 15.97 8.84
N SER A 237 -7.91 16.84 8.00
CA SER A 237 -6.49 17.17 8.03
C SER A 237 -6.03 17.72 9.38
N GLY A 238 -6.88 18.53 10.02
CA GLY A 238 -6.64 19.01 11.38
C GLY A 238 -6.65 17.87 12.41
N TRP A 239 -7.59 16.95 12.29
CA TRP A 239 -7.68 15.76 13.17
C TRP A 239 -6.48 14.84 13.00
N LEU A 240 -6.09 14.53 11.74
CA LEU A 240 -4.91 13.72 11.46
C LEU A 240 -3.64 14.32 12.08
N LYS A 241 -3.44 15.62 11.98
CA LYS A 241 -2.28 16.32 12.57
C LYS A 241 -2.28 16.15 14.09
N THR A 242 -3.41 16.40 14.76
CA THR A 242 -3.52 16.31 16.22
C THR A 242 -3.29 14.87 16.72
N ASP A 243 -3.96 13.92 16.11
CA ASP A 243 -3.92 12.52 16.56
C ASP A 243 -2.58 11.84 16.19
N THR A 244 -1.91 12.29 15.10
CA THR A 244 -0.55 11.85 14.76
C THR A 244 0.47 12.27 15.83
N GLU A 245 0.43 13.53 16.31
CA GLU A 245 1.34 13.99 17.38
C GLU A 245 1.23 13.08 18.61
N SER A 246 -0.01 12.86 19.09
CA SER A 246 -0.28 12.00 20.25
C SER A 246 0.14 10.54 20.00
N THR A 247 -0.07 10.02 18.79
CA THR A 247 0.30 8.64 18.44
C THR A 247 1.81 8.47 18.39
N LEU A 248 2.54 9.38 17.73
CA LEU A 248 4.00 9.33 17.64
C LEU A 248 4.68 9.38 19.02
N GLU A 249 4.14 10.15 19.96
CA GLU A 249 4.63 10.14 21.35
C GLU A 249 4.47 8.78 22.04
N LYS A 250 3.30 8.13 21.86
CA LYS A 250 3.03 6.79 22.43
C LYS A 250 3.89 5.69 21.80
N LEU A 251 4.36 5.88 20.56
CA LEU A 251 5.21 4.92 19.87
C LEU A 251 6.67 4.96 20.33
N LYS A 252 7.12 6.04 20.96
CA LYS A 252 8.47 6.21 21.54
C LYS A 252 8.59 5.64 22.98
N SER A 253 7.54 5.09 23.54
CA SER A 253 7.48 4.61 24.93
C SER A 253 7.55 3.07 25.05
#